data_c48128a301fcba3906ebad319925e17c
#
_entry.id   c48128a301fcba3906ebad319925e17c
#
_cell.length_a   1.000
_cell.length_b   1.000
_cell.length_c   1.000
_cell.angle_alpha   90.00
_cell.angle_beta   90.00
_cell.angle_gamma   90.00
#
_symmetry.space_group_name_H-M   'P 1'
#
loop_
_entity.id
_entity.type
_entity.pdbx_description
1 polymer ?
#
loop_
_entity_poly.entity_id
_entity_poly.type
_entity_poly.pdbx_seq_one_letter_code
_entity_poly.pdbx_strand_id
1 'polypeptide(L)'
;MLCGKTTCPILSKAESLVRHLPALNSEHVDGSSPPGAFVGHVGYPKVYVGPLIPPTKGDTRVLDMPELWLGKDIQTIIDYRFSLIRGKSLLDVHIASDPGKYLLDLHDLALSSSSVDVDAKFRKKPRMAVTLSEETQPFGPSAIIQDMKIAPSTGERKLEAVYYDGDQLAVDGVVELYKSGVAVSRIQRILSLGMLGIQDQRKIVPTRWSITAVDDTLSKRLLRSVKKNPALDKYHVYHYQYLDNIYAAILVPRNWEFEWIEAWFPGTAWNENGSVPALMGDHEPYEGRTRYASVGGCYYSTRLAVAEALGRMQKQAAAVVLREIHPGYILPVGVWNVRESVRAAFRTSPFIFDTFQQAFQFACKDFVIPQKTWIRNSALIRNEIFQRRLSQYCAN
;
A
#
# COMPACT_ATOMS: atom_id res chain seq x y z
N MET A 1 17.11 25.88 6.92
CA MET A 1 17.26 25.11 5.66
C MET A 1 16.69 25.96 4.51
N LEU A 2 17.30 25.91 3.32
CA LEU A 2 16.92 26.73 2.18
C LEU A 2 15.48 26.50 1.67
N CYS A 3 14.89 25.32 1.94
CA CYS A 3 13.52 24.95 1.53
C CYS A 3 12.45 25.18 2.61
N GLY A 4 12.78 25.78 3.75
CA GLY A 4 11.83 26.05 4.83
C GLY A 4 11.27 24.81 5.56
N LYS A 5 11.67 23.59 5.18
CA LYS A 5 11.22 22.33 5.82
C LYS A 5 12.03 22.05 7.08
N THR A 6 11.40 21.50 8.10
CA THR A 6 12.06 21.10 9.36
C THR A 6 13.11 20.01 9.14
N THR A 7 12.86 19.12 8.18
CA THR A 7 13.78 18.06 7.75
C THR A 7 13.86 18.07 6.23
N CYS A 8 15.08 18.06 5.67
CA CYS A 8 15.28 18.08 4.23
C CYS A 8 15.19 16.66 3.64
N PRO A 9 14.24 16.37 2.73
CA PRO A 9 14.14 15.05 2.10
C PRO A 9 15.40 14.63 1.35
N ILE A 10 16.13 15.62 0.77
CA ILE A 10 17.37 15.38 0.04
C ILE A 10 18.48 14.96 1.00
N LEU A 11 18.60 15.65 2.14
CA LEU A 11 19.60 15.29 3.16
C LEU A 11 19.29 13.93 3.79
N SER A 12 18.02 13.65 4.14
CA SER A 12 17.62 12.34 4.66
C SER A 12 17.96 11.20 3.69
N LYS A 13 17.71 11.41 2.39
CA LYS A 13 18.10 10.47 1.35
C LYS A 13 19.63 10.35 1.24
N ALA A 14 20.36 11.47 1.29
CA ALA A 14 21.81 11.49 1.19
C ALA A 14 22.47 10.81 2.39
N GLU A 15 22.00 11.04 3.60
CA GLU A 15 22.51 10.41 4.82
C GLU A 15 22.28 8.88 4.78
N SER A 16 21.09 8.44 4.38
CA SER A 16 20.82 7.01 4.18
C SER A 16 21.74 6.41 3.12
N LEU A 17 21.95 7.12 2.01
CA LEU A 17 22.85 6.68 0.96
C LEU A 17 24.30 6.53 1.46
N VAL A 18 24.83 7.51 2.20
CA VAL A 18 26.20 7.50 2.71
C VAL A 18 26.46 6.27 3.61
N ARG A 19 25.47 5.86 4.40
CA ARG A 19 25.57 4.64 5.23
C ARG A 19 25.77 3.36 4.41
N HIS A 20 25.24 3.32 3.20
CA HIS A 20 25.29 2.14 2.32
C HIS A 20 26.35 2.26 1.21
N LEU A 21 27.11 3.38 1.14
CA LEU A 21 28.15 3.62 0.12
C LEU A 21 29.18 2.49 -0.02
N PRO A 22 29.69 1.84 1.03
CA PRO A 22 30.67 0.76 0.87
C PRO A 22 30.17 -0.36 -0.02
N ALA A 23 28.90 -0.76 0.10
CA ALA A 23 28.29 -1.81 -0.71
C ALA A 23 28.05 -1.37 -2.17
N LEU A 24 27.97 -0.06 -2.44
CA LEU A 24 27.77 0.49 -3.79
C LEU A 24 29.07 0.57 -4.61
N ASN A 25 30.21 0.39 -3.98
CA ASN A 25 31.52 0.43 -4.66
C ASN A 25 31.91 -0.91 -5.32
N SER A 26 31.09 -1.94 -5.18
CA SER A 26 31.32 -3.26 -5.77
C SER A 26 30.34 -3.55 -6.89
N GLU A 27 30.78 -4.31 -7.91
CA GLU A 27 29.92 -4.94 -8.91
C GLU A 27 29.36 -6.28 -8.41
N HIS A 28 29.74 -6.68 -7.21
CA HIS A 28 29.32 -7.93 -6.57
C HIS A 28 28.66 -7.61 -5.23
N VAL A 29 27.50 -8.20 -4.98
CA VAL A 29 26.76 -8.09 -3.74
C VAL A 29 26.31 -9.46 -3.28
N ASP A 30 26.69 -9.81 -2.06
CA ASP A 30 26.28 -11.01 -1.35
C ASP A 30 25.48 -10.61 -0.10
N GLY A 31 24.22 -11.06 0.00
CA GLY A 31 23.36 -10.71 1.12
C GLY A 31 22.06 -11.50 1.13
N SER A 32 21.34 -11.44 2.25
CA SER A 32 20.07 -12.17 2.39
C SER A 32 18.92 -11.30 1.88
N SER A 33 18.37 -11.64 0.72
CA SER A 33 17.19 -10.97 0.14
C SER A 33 15.93 -11.29 0.93
N PRO A 34 15.08 -10.31 1.27
CA PRO A 34 13.74 -10.61 1.74
C PRO A 34 12.95 -11.38 0.66
N PRO A 35 11.98 -12.23 1.04
CA PRO A 35 11.23 -13.04 0.10
C PRO A 35 10.37 -12.17 -0.83
N GLY A 36 10.76 -12.07 -2.09
CA GLY A 36 10.07 -11.31 -3.11
C GLY A 36 11.03 -10.64 -4.09
N ALA A 37 10.44 -10.04 -5.10
CA ALA A 37 11.17 -9.27 -6.09
C ALA A 37 10.39 -8.00 -6.47
N PHE A 38 11.08 -7.07 -7.09
CA PHE A 38 10.47 -5.84 -7.60
C PHE A 38 10.27 -5.93 -9.10
N VAL A 39 9.10 -5.51 -9.56
CA VAL A 39 8.74 -5.41 -10.98
C VAL A 39 8.48 -3.95 -11.33
N GLY A 40 9.27 -3.41 -12.23
CA GLY A 40 9.10 -2.07 -12.78
C GLY A 40 7.87 -1.97 -13.70
N HIS A 41 7.50 -0.74 -14.07
CA HIS A 41 6.37 -0.50 -15.00
C HIS A 41 6.79 0.23 -16.27
N VAL A 42 7.96 0.85 -16.27
CA VAL A 42 8.48 1.59 -17.43
C VAL A 42 8.88 0.62 -18.52
N GLY A 43 8.42 0.90 -19.74
CA GLY A 43 8.70 0.06 -20.92
C GLY A 43 7.73 -1.11 -21.11
N TYR A 44 6.64 -1.18 -20.33
CA TYR A 44 5.62 -2.22 -20.52
C TYR A 44 5.26 -2.43 -22.00
N PRO A 45 5.15 -3.68 -22.51
CA PRO A 45 5.15 -4.97 -21.79
C PRO A 45 6.53 -5.53 -21.43
N LYS A 46 7.64 -4.90 -21.78
CA LYS A 46 8.99 -5.28 -21.34
C LYS A 46 9.39 -4.47 -20.13
N VAL A 47 9.54 -5.15 -18.98
CA VAL A 47 9.76 -4.51 -17.68
C VAL A 47 11.02 -5.04 -17.00
N TYR A 48 11.63 -4.21 -16.15
CA TYR A 48 12.72 -4.67 -15.31
C TYR A 48 12.19 -5.42 -14.09
N VAL A 49 12.72 -6.63 -13.89
CA VAL A 49 12.37 -7.53 -12.77
C VAL A 49 13.65 -7.94 -12.06
N GLY A 50 13.61 -8.06 -10.73
CA GLY A 50 14.73 -8.62 -9.99
C GLY A 50 14.61 -8.55 -8.48
N PRO A 51 15.56 -9.22 -7.78
CA PRO A 51 15.57 -9.31 -6.32
C PRO A 51 15.90 -7.97 -5.66
N LEU A 52 15.66 -7.91 -4.36
CA LEU A 52 15.99 -6.80 -3.48
C LEU A 52 17.08 -7.25 -2.51
N ILE A 53 18.34 -7.01 -2.83
CA ILE A 53 19.49 -7.58 -2.11
C ILE A 53 20.08 -6.52 -1.18
N PRO A 54 19.94 -6.64 0.15
CA PRO A 54 20.70 -5.81 1.09
C PRO A 54 22.14 -6.34 1.20
N PRO A 55 23.14 -5.51 1.47
CA PRO A 55 24.52 -5.95 1.64
C PRO A 55 24.77 -6.53 3.06
N THR A 56 23.79 -7.25 3.58
CA THR A 56 23.79 -7.86 4.91
C THR A 56 23.16 -9.24 4.88
N LYS A 57 23.61 -10.14 5.75
CA LYS A 57 23.05 -11.49 5.89
C LYS A 57 22.16 -11.61 7.12
N GLY A 58 21.28 -12.61 7.09
CA GLY A 58 20.36 -12.95 8.16
C GLY A 58 18.90 -12.63 7.85
N ASP A 59 18.08 -12.36 8.87
CA ASP A 59 16.66 -12.04 8.67
C ASP A 59 16.48 -10.57 8.25
N THR A 60 16.25 -10.38 6.97
CA THR A 60 16.04 -9.08 6.32
C THR A 60 14.60 -8.82 5.93
N ARG A 61 13.65 -9.67 6.35
CA ARG A 61 12.22 -9.54 5.97
C ARG A 61 11.66 -8.18 6.31
N VAL A 62 12.07 -7.58 7.44
CA VAL A 62 11.63 -6.24 7.84
C VAL A 62 11.90 -5.18 6.78
N LEU A 63 12.91 -5.35 5.93
CA LEU A 63 13.29 -4.37 4.90
C LEU A 63 12.25 -4.25 3.77
N ASP A 64 11.38 -5.26 3.57
CA ASP A 64 10.34 -5.25 2.53
C ASP A 64 8.97 -5.78 3.00
N MET A 65 8.71 -5.78 4.31
CA MET A 65 7.42 -6.13 4.92
C MET A 65 6.78 -4.93 5.59
N PRO A 66 6.00 -4.12 4.86
CA PRO A 66 5.39 -2.90 5.39
C PRO A 66 4.49 -3.11 6.60
N GLU A 67 3.91 -4.28 6.77
CA GLU A 67 3.11 -4.64 7.95
C GLU A 67 3.91 -4.56 9.27
N LEU A 68 5.25 -4.63 9.19
CA LEU A 68 6.17 -4.53 10.33
C LEU A 68 6.67 -3.08 10.57
N TRP A 69 6.26 -2.11 9.73
CA TRP A 69 6.79 -0.75 9.80
C TRP A 69 5.94 0.20 10.62
N LEU A 70 4.71 -0.18 10.96
CA LEU A 70 3.85 0.67 11.77
C LEU A 70 4.53 1.00 13.11
N GLY A 71 4.57 2.29 13.46
CA GLY A 71 5.27 2.77 14.66
C GLY A 71 6.76 3.07 14.47
N LYS A 72 7.35 2.77 13.29
CA LYS A 72 8.70 3.20 12.96
C LYS A 72 8.69 4.66 12.48
N ASP A 73 9.76 5.39 12.77
CA ASP A 73 9.94 6.73 12.25
C ASP A 73 10.26 6.71 10.74
N ILE A 74 10.07 7.85 10.08
CA ILE A 74 10.21 7.95 8.62
C ILE A 74 11.64 7.69 8.16
N GLN A 75 12.66 8.04 8.97
CA GLN A 75 14.06 7.81 8.61
C GLN A 75 14.40 6.32 8.62
N THR A 76 13.92 5.58 9.61
CA THR A 76 14.04 4.12 9.67
C THR A 76 13.43 3.45 8.43
N ILE A 77 12.25 3.90 7.99
CA ILE A 77 11.60 3.36 6.78
C ILE A 77 12.38 3.68 5.51
N ILE A 78 12.92 4.90 5.43
CA ILE A 78 13.80 5.31 4.34
C ILE A 78 15.04 4.40 4.32
N ASP A 79 15.69 4.18 5.46
CA ASP A 79 16.88 3.33 5.58
C ASP A 79 16.58 1.88 5.14
N TYR A 80 15.44 1.30 5.54
CA TYR A 80 15.02 -0.03 5.05
C TYR A 80 14.95 -0.08 3.52
N ARG A 81 14.38 0.94 2.89
CA ARG A 81 14.25 1.01 1.44
C ARG A 81 15.57 1.24 0.71
N PHE A 82 16.44 2.05 1.29
CA PHE A 82 17.73 2.40 0.68
C PHE A 82 18.79 1.31 0.85
N SER A 83 18.68 0.46 1.87
CA SER A 83 19.55 -0.70 2.04
C SER A 83 19.35 -1.78 0.96
N LEU A 84 18.21 -1.79 0.29
CA LEU A 84 17.86 -2.79 -0.72
C LEU A 84 18.40 -2.41 -2.11
N ILE A 85 19.41 -3.10 -2.58
CA ILE A 85 19.93 -2.98 -3.95
C ILE A 85 19.00 -3.75 -4.89
N ARG A 86 18.42 -3.05 -5.87
CA ARG A 86 17.53 -3.67 -6.86
C ARG A 86 18.33 -4.25 -8.02
N GLY A 87 18.37 -5.56 -8.09
CA GLY A 87 18.78 -6.25 -9.31
C GLY A 87 17.78 -5.98 -10.43
N LYS A 88 18.25 -5.89 -11.67
CA LYS A 88 17.41 -5.62 -12.84
C LYS A 88 17.75 -6.56 -14.00
N SER A 89 16.75 -7.28 -14.50
CA SER A 89 16.78 -7.99 -15.77
C SER A 89 15.55 -7.61 -16.57
N LEU A 90 15.70 -7.36 -17.87
CA LEU A 90 14.58 -6.98 -18.72
C LEU A 90 13.84 -8.24 -19.18
N LEU A 91 12.56 -8.35 -18.84
CA LEU A 91 11.68 -9.47 -19.18
C LEU A 91 10.42 -8.97 -19.87
N ASP A 92 9.91 -9.76 -20.83
CA ASP A 92 8.55 -9.59 -21.34
C ASP A 92 7.56 -10.14 -20.30
N VAL A 93 6.45 -9.46 -20.10
CA VAL A 93 5.48 -9.85 -19.06
C VAL A 93 4.82 -11.21 -19.33
N HIS A 94 4.77 -11.65 -20.58
CA HIS A 94 4.14 -12.92 -20.96
C HIS A 94 5.00 -14.15 -20.63
N ILE A 95 6.29 -13.97 -20.30
CA ILE A 95 7.18 -15.08 -19.95
C ILE A 95 6.71 -15.84 -18.68
N ALA A 96 5.79 -15.28 -17.90
CA ALA A 96 5.29 -15.94 -16.68
C ALA A 96 4.44 -17.20 -16.96
N SER A 97 3.92 -17.38 -18.17
CA SER A 97 3.21 -18.62 -18.57
C SER A 97 4.17 -19.79 -18.80
N ASP A 98 5.40 -19.50 -19.26
CA ASP A 98 6.49 -20.47 -19.45
C ASP A 98 7.82 -19.85 -18.95
N PRO A 99 8.05 -19.84 -17.63
CA PRO A 99 9.13 -19.09 -17.03
C PRO A 99 10.49 -19.76 -17.27
N GLY A 100 11.44 -18.99 -17.83
CA GLY A 100 12.84 -19.38 -17.89
C GLY A 100 13.52 -19.37 -16.53
N LYS A 101 14.72 -19.94 -16.43
CA LYS A 101 15.47 -20.15 -15.18
C LYS A 101 15.53 -18.89 -14.30
N TYR A 102 15.82 -17.72 -14.86
CA TYR A 102 15.92 -16.49 -14.06
C TYR A 102 14.60 -16.14 -13.34
N LEU A 103 13.46 -16.30 -13.99
CA LEU A 103 12.17 -16.02 -13.36
C LEU A 103 11.80 -17.12 -12.35
N LEU A 104 12.14 -18.39 -12.62
CA LEU A 104 11.98 -19.48 -11.66
C LEU A 104 12.79 -19.24 -10.38
N ASP A 105 14.04 -18.81 -10.52
CA ASP A 105 14.88 -18.43 -9.36
C ASP A 105 14.23 -17.32 -8.53
N LEU A 106 13.56 -16.34 -9.16
CA LEU A 106 12.81 -15.31 -8.46
C LEU A 106 11.49 -15.83 -7.84
N HIS A 107 10.85 -16.83 -8.45
CA HIS A 107 9.69 -17.51 -7.88
C HIS A 107 10.09 -18.27 -6.60
N ASP A 108 11.19 -19.02 -6.63
CA ASP A 108 11.71 -19.74 -5.46
C ASP A 108 12.04 -18.76 -4.31
N LEU A 109 12.69 -17.63 -4.64
CA LEU A 109 12.92 -16.56 -3.67
C LEU A 109 11.61 -16.02 -3.08
N ALA A 110 10.60 -15.79 -3.90
CA ALA A 110 9.31 -15.26 -3.46
C ALA A 110 8.48 -16.27 -2.65
N LEU A 111 8.60 -17.57 -2.93
CA LEU A 111 7.95 -18.63 -2.17
C LEU A 111 8.60 -18.88 -0.80
N SER A 112 9.84 -18.46 -0.60
CA SER A 112 10.57 -18.75 0.64
C SER A 112 9.84 -18.23 1.88
N SER A 113 9.89 -19.00 2.96
CA SER A 113 9.36 -18.63 4.28
C SER A 113 10.26 -17.65 5.06
N SER A 114 11.52 -17.50 4.65
CA SER A 114 12.54 -16.66 5.27
C SER A 114 13.36 -15.90 4.25
N SER A 115 14.22 -14.98 4.71
CA SER A 115 15.21 -14.35 3.84
C SER A 115 16.18 -15.39 3.27
N VAL A 116 16.59 -15.20 2.03
CA VAL A 116 17.40 -16.14 1.26
C VAL A 116 18.70 -15.50 0.81
N ASP A 117 19.82 -16.18 0.99
CA ASP A 117 21.11 -15.68 0.53
C ASP A 117 21.16 -15.63 -0.99
N VAL A 118 21.49 -14.45 -1.49
CA VAL A 118 21.62 -14.15 -2.90
C VAL A 118 22.99 -13.57 -3.16
N ASP A 119 23.74 -14.21 -4.05
CA ASP A 119 25.00 -13.77 -4.58
C ASP A 119 24.74 -13.22 -6.00
N ALA A 120 24.94 -11.92 -6.21
CA ALA A 120 24.65 -11.26 -7.47
C ALA A 120 25.85 -10.48 -7.99
N LYS A 121 26.19 -10.71 -9.26
CA LYS A 121 27.14 -9.93 -10.04
C LYS A 121 26.41 -9.00 -10.98
N PHE A 122 26.77 -7.73 -10.96
CA PHE A 122 26.20 -6.70 -11.82
C PHE A 122 27.12 -6.35 -12.98
N ARG A 123 26.55 -5.90 -14.09
CA ARG A 123 27.34 -5.40 -15.26
C ARG A 123 28.12 -4.13 -14.94
N LYS A 124 27.65 -3.34 -13.99
CA LYS A 124 28.26 -2.10 -13.50
C LYS A 124 27.87 -1.92 -12.04
N LYS A 125 28.66 -1.19 -11.27
CA LYS A 125 28.33 -0.83 -9.88
C LYS A 125 26.92 -0.28 -9.75
N PRO A 126 26.15 -0.68 -8.70
CA PRO A 126 24.84 -0.15 -8.45
C PRO A 126 24.84 1.38 -8.35
N ARG A 127 23.90 2.02 -9.01
CA ARG A 127 23.75 3.46 -8.99
C ARG A 127 22.40 3.85 -8.40
N MET A 128 22.42 4.94 -7.65
CA MET A 128 21.20 5.58 -7.23
C MET A 128 20.76 6.55 -8.32
N ALA A 129 19.58 6.30 -8.89
CA ALA A 129 18.90 7.36 -9.61
C ALA A 129 18.25 8.25 -8.56
N VAL A 130 18.83 9.43 -8.31
CA VAL A 130 18.16 10.46 -7.53
C VAL A 130 17.02 11.01 -8.41
N THR A 131 15.94 10.27 -8.47
CA THR A 131 14.71 10.78 -9.09
C THR A 131 14.06 11.66 -8.04
N LEU A 132 14.02 12.94 -8.29
CA LEU A 132 13.24 13.90 -7.50
C LEU A 132 11.73 13.77 -7.77
N SER A 133 11.31 12.71 -8.47
CA SER A 133 9.91 12.44 -8.76
C SER A 133 9.15 12.11 -7.47
N GLU A 134 8.20 12.94 -7.15
CA GLU A 134 7.31 12.84 -6.01
C GLU A 134 6.38 11.63 -6.07
N GLU A 135 6.18 11.07 -7.26
CA GLU A 135 5.33 9.89 -7.49
C GLU A 135 6.00 8.56 -7.12
N THR A 136 7.30 8.56 -6.85
CA THR A 136 8.06 7.34 -6.63
C THR A 136 8.40 7.19 -5.15
N GLN A 137 7.96 6.07 -4.56
CA GLN A 137 8.45 5.63 -3.24
C GLN A 137 9.98 5.66 -3.21
N PRO A 138 10.59 5.88 -2.03
CA PRO A 138 12.03 5.77 -1.91
C PRO A 138 12.48 4.37 -2.32
N PHE A 139 13.37 4.33 -3.28
CA PHE A 139 13.97 3.09 -3.77
C PHE A 139 15.47 3.16 -3.63
N GLY A 140 16.06 2.06 -3.16
CA GLY A 140 17.49 1.87 -3.11
C GLY A 140 18.17 1.88 -4.47
N PRO A 141 19.50 1.75 -4.48
CA PRO A 141 20.32 1.67 -5.68
C PRO A 141 19.89 0.54 -6.60
N SER A 142 20.28 0.60 -7.87
CA SER A 142 19.95 -0.45 -8.81
C SER A 142 21.02 -0.68 -9.86
N ALA A 143 21.13 -1.92 -10.33
CA ALA A 143 22.04 -2.29 -11.41
C ALA A 143 21.48 -3.46 -12.23
N ILE A 144 21.96 -3.56 -13.48
CA ILE A 144 21.64 -4.71 -14.35
C ILE A 144 22.40 -5.94 -13.86
N ILE A 145 21.68 -7.03 -13.61
CA ILE A 145 22.26 -8.32 -13.22
C ILE A 145 23.01 -8.90 -14.43
N GLN A 146 24.22 -9.38 -14.17
CA GLN A 146 25.01 -10.18 -15.11
C GLN A 146 24.86 -11.67 -14.79
N ASP A 147 24.97 -12.02 -13.50
CA ASP A 147 24.82 -13.37 -12.97
C ASP A 147 24.20 -13.32 -11.56
N MET A 148 23.49 -14.37 -11.18
CA MET A 148 22.84 -14.46 -9.89
C MET A 148 22.76 -15.92 -9.43
N LYS A 149 23.08 -16.13 -8.17
CA LYS A 149 22.89 -17.42 -7.49
C LYS A 149 22.03 -17.23 -6.26
N ILE A 150 21.02 -18.04 -6.12
CA ILE A 150 20.11 -18.06 -4.95
C ILE A 150 20.37 -19.34 -4.19
N ALA A 151 20.59 -19.22 -2.87
CA ALA A 151 20.76 -20.37 -2.01
C ALA A 151 19.45 -21.17 -1.93
N PRO A 152 19.51 -22.49 -1.73
CA PRO A 152 18.34 -23.30 -1.47
C PRO A 152 17.55 -22.77 -0.26
N SER A 153 16.24 -22.73 -0.38
CA SER A 153 15.34 -22.24 0.67
C SER A 153 14.13 -23.14 0.85
N THR A 154 13.50 -23.01 2.01
CA THR A 154 12.25 -23.74 2.29
C THR A 154 11.07 -22.85 1.91
N GLY A 155 10.24 -23.34 1.01
CA GLY A 155 9.01 -22.65 0.59
C GLY A 155 7.96 -22.59 1.69
N GLU A 156 7.12 -21.59 1.64
CA GLU A 156 5.93 -21.48 2.47
C GLU A 156 4.79 -22.29 1.85
N ARG A 157 4.39 -23.40 2.50
CA ARG A 157 3.41 -24.36 1.97
C ARG A 157 2.13 -23.72 1.42
N LYS A 158 1.64 -22.64 2.06
CA LYS A 158 0.44 -21.93 1.62
C LYS A 158 0.63 -21.25 0.27
N LEU A 159 1.81 -20.68 0.03
CA LEU A 159 2.17 -20.03 -1.23
C LEU A 159 2.39 -21.09 -2.32
N GLU A 160 3.11 -22.17 -1.99
CA GLU A 160 3.36 -23.28 -2.91
C GLU A 160 2.07 -23.94 -3.39
N ALA A 161 1.10 -24.17 -2.48
CA ALA A 161 -0.18 -24.79 -2.82
C ALA A 161 -0.91 -24.00 -3.90
N VAL A 162 -0.99 -22.66 -3.78
CA VAL A 162 -1.64 -21.80 -4.77
C VAL A 162 -0.79 -21.61 -6.04
N TYR A 163 0.55 -21.61 -5.91
CA TYR A 163 1.45 -21.46 -7.05
C TYR A 163 1.37 -22.66 -8.00
N TYR A 164 1.33 -23.89 -7.46
CA TYR A 164 1.27 -25.12 -8.25
C TYR A 164 -0.13 -25.48 -8.73
N ASP A 165 -1.17 -24.78 -8.26
CA ASP A 165 -2.53 -24.88 -8.82
C ASP A 165 -2.62 -24.05 -10.10
N GLY A 166 -2.34 -24.71 -11.24
CA GLY A 166 -2.32 -24.08 -12.56
C GLY A 166 -3.69 -23.76 -13.15
N ASP A 167 -4.77 -24.24 -12.55
CA ASP A 167 -6.16 -24.10 -13.03
C ASP A 167 -6.94 -23.05 -12.24
N GLN A 168 -6.43 -22.58 -11.11
CA GLN A 168 -7.09 -21.61 -10.25
C GLN A 168 -7.04 -20.19 -10.85
N LEU A 169 -8.16 -19.45 -10.75
CA LEU A 169 -8.15 -18.03 -11.13
C LEU A 169 -7.29 -17.18 -10.16
N ALA A 170 -6.56 -16.20 -10.68
CA ALA A 170 -5.72 -15.32 -9.86
C ALA A 170 -6.49 -14.64 -8.72
N VAL A 171 -7.76 -14.26 -8.96
CA VAL A 171 -8.63 -13.66 -7.93
C VAL A 171 -8.88 -14.64 -6.78
N ASP A 172 -9.10 -15.92 -7.08
CA ASP A 172 -9.37 -16.93 -6.06
C ASP A 172 -8.09 -17.26 -5.27
N GLY A 173 -6.93 -17.36 -5.94
CA GLY A 173 -5.64 -17.52 -5.29
C GLY A 173 -5.30 -16.35 -4.35
N VAL A 174 -5.52 -15.10 -4.74
CA VAL A 174 -5.37 -13.93 -3.87
C VAL A 174 -6.24 -14.04 -2.61
N VAL A 175 -7.49 -14.45 -2.77
CA VAL A 175 -8.45 -14.59 -1.66
C VAL A 175 -8.08 -15.75 -0.74
N GLU A 176 -7.62 -16.86 -1.28
CA GLU A 176 -7.18 -18.03 -0.54
C GLU A 176 -5.97 -17.72 0.32
N LEU A 177 -4.94 -17.11 -0.26
CA LEU A 177 -3.74 -16.69 0.47
C LEU A 177 -4.09 -15.73 1.61
N TYR A 178 -4.96 -14.75 1.35
CA TYR A 178 -5.42 -13.83 2.37
C TYR A 178 -6.15 -14.53 3.52
N LYS A 179 -7.07 -15.44 3.23
CA LYS A 179 -7.79 -16.25 4.25
C LYS A 179 -6.87 -17.15 5.05
N SER A 180 -5.80 -17.63 4.43
CA SER A 180 -4.75 -18.43 5.08
C SER A 180 -3.82 -17.58 5.97
N GLY A 181 -4.03 -16.26 6.04
CA GLY A 181 -3.26 -15.35 6.90
C GLY A 181 -1.93 -14.91 6.29
N VAL A 182 -1.74 -15.05 4.98
CA VAL A 182 -0.57 -14.50 4.28
C VAL A 182 -0.67 -12.97 4.25
N ALA A 183 0.43 -12.29 4.57
CA ALA A 183 0.48 -10.83 4.57
C ALA A 183 0.15 -10.25 3.18
N VAL A 184 -0.60 -9.15 3.15
CA VAL A 184 -1.06 -8.53 1.89
C VAL A 184 0.12 -8.14 1.00
N SER A 185 1.22 -7.63 1.59
CA SER A 185 2.43 -7.32 0.82
C SER A 185 3.05 -8.55 0.14
N ARG A 186 3.01 -9.71 0.79
CA ARG A 186 3.46 -10.98 0.21
C ARG A 186 2.59 -11.40 -0.97
N ILE A 187 1.27 -11.33 -0.83
CA ILE A 187 0.31 -11.62 -1.91
C ILE A 187 0.57 -10.69 -3.10
N GLN A 188 0.83 -9.41 -2.84
CA GLN A 188 1.17 -8.44 -3.87
C GLN A 188 2.46 -8.81 -4.62
N ARG A 189 3.49 -9.34 -3.92
CA ARG A 189 4.73 -9.81 -4.55
C ARG A 189 4.51 -11.05 -5.42
N ILE A 190 3.77 -12.03 -4.93
CA ILE A 190 3.43 -13.26 -5.66
C ILE A 190 2.63 -12.93 -6.93
N LEU A 191 1.60 -12.09 -6.84
CA LEU A 191 0.86 -11.63 -8.02
C LEU A 191 1.76 -10.85 -8.99
N SER A 192 2.64 -10.00 -8.46
CA SER A 192 3.55 -9.18 -9.27
C SER A 192 4.48 -10.03 -10.15
N LEU A 193 4.96 -11.15 -9.63
CA LEU A 193 5.83 -12.08 -10.36
C LEU A 193 5.07 -13.01 -11.32
N GLY A 194 3.75 -12.84 -11.47
CA GLY A 194 2.94 -13.68 -12.36
C GLY A 194 2.75 -15.11 -11.86
N MET A 195 2.77 -15.32 -10.54
CA MET A 195 2.71 -16.64 -9.93
C MET A 195 1.30 -17.12 -9.64
N LEU A 196 0.28 -16.30 -9.88
CA LEU A 196 -1.13 -16.61 -9.65
C LEU A 196 -1.92 -16.64 -10.95
N GLY A 197 -2.95 -17.49 -10.99
CA GLY A 197 -3.85 -17.60 -12.12
C GLY A 197 -3.60 -18.84 -12.98
N ILE A 198 -4.48 -19.05 -13.96
CA ILE A 198 -4.37 -20.14 -14.94
C ILE A 198 -3.01 -20.08 -15.61
N GLN A 199 -2.28 -21.19 -15.62
CA GLN A 199 -0.86 -21.26 -16.00
C GLN A 199 -0.57 -20.56 -17.33
N ASP A 200 -1.32 -20.90 -18.40
CA ASP A 200 -1.09 -20.36 -19.74
C ASP A 200 -1.45 -18.87 -19.87
N GLN A 201 -2.15 -18.29 -18.90
CA GLN A 201 -2.57 -16.88 -18.89
C GLN A 201 -1.75 -16.03 -17.92
N ARG A 202 -0.79 -16.63 -17.18
CA ARG A 202 0.04 -15.90 -16.22
C ARG A 202 0.84 -14.81 -16.89
N LYS A 203 0.92 -13.66 -16.23
CA LYS A 203 1.70 -12.50 -16.68
C LYS A 203 2.37 -11.83 -15.49
N ILE A 204 3.60 -11.37 -15.71
CA ILE A 204 4.25 -10.47 -14.77
C ILE A 204 3.44 -9.18 -14.69
N VAL A 205 3.16 -8.72 -13.47
CA VAL A 205 2.39 -7.50 -13.20
C VAL A 205 3.30 -6.49 -12.51
N PRO A 206 3.45 -5.27 -13.03
CA PRO A 206 4.20 -4.23 -12.33
C PRO A 206 3.78 -4.12 -10.85
N THR A 207 4.75 -4.05 -9.93
CA THR A 207 4.49 -4.05 -8.48
C THR A 207 3.47 -2.96 -8.09
N ARG A 208 3.55 -1.78 -8.73
CA ARG A 208 2.61 -0.69 -8.52
C ARG A 208 1.15 -1.08 -8.83
N TRP A 209 0.93 -1.86 -9.89
CA TRP A 209 -0.40 -2.31 -10.29
C TRP A 209 -0.89 -3.49 -9.44
N SER A 210 0.02 -4.40 -9.11
CA SER A 210 -0.27 -5.54 -8.23
C SER A 210 -0.78 -5.08 -6.85
N ILE A 211 -0.19 -4.03 -6.26
CA ILE A 211 -0.64 -3.46 -4.99
C ILE A 211 -2.12 -3.09 -5.06
N THR A 212 -2.50 -2.30 -6.07
CA THR A 212 -3.90 -1.87 -6.23
C THR A 212 -4.83 -3.03 -6.56
N ALA A 213 -4.39 -3.96 -7.43
CA ALA A 213 -5.20 -5.11 -7.83
C ALA A 213 -5.52 -6.02 -6.64
N VAL A 214 -4.56 -6.30 -5.75
CA VAL A 214 -4.78 -7.10 -4.55
C VAL A 214 -5.72 -6.39 -3.58
N ASP A 215 -5.47 -5.10 -3.29
CA ASP A 215 -6.32 -4.33 -2.37
C ASP A 215 -7.77 -4.24 -2.89
N ASP A 216 -7.97 -4.05 -4.20
CA ASP A 216 -9.30 -4.02 -4.83
C ASP A 216 -9.99 -5.39 -4.77
N THR A 217 -9.28 -6.46 -5.13
CA THR A 217 -9.80 -7.82 -5.12
C THR A 217 -10.27 -8.23 -3.72
N LEU A 218 -9.42 -8.02 -2.71
CA LEU A 218 -9.73 -8.38 -1.34
C LEU A 218 -10.89 -7.58 -0.78
N SER A 219 -10.89 -6.25 -0.97
CA SER A 219 -11.97 -5.40 -0.49
C SER A 219 -13.31 -5.76 -1.14
N LYS A 220 -13.36 -5.98 -2.46
CA LYS A 220 -14.57 -6.43 -3.16
C LYS A 220 -15.08 -7.77 -2.62
N ARG A 221 -14.18 -8.72 -2.33
CA ARG A 221 -14.56 -10.02 -1.76
C ARG A 221 -15.15 -9.89 -0.36
N LEU A 222 -14.55 -9.09 0.50
CA LEU A 222 -15.05 -8.82 1.85
C LEU A 222 -16.40 -8.11 1.82
N LEU A 223 -16.57 -7.13 0.94
CA LEU A 223 -17.80 -6.35 0.81
C LEU A 223 -19.01 -7.19 0.39
N ARG A 224 -18.82 -8.30 -0.34
CA ARG A 224 -19.93 -9.23 -0.63
C ARG A 224 -20.58 -9.81 0.64
N SER A 225 -19.81 -9.98 1.71
CA SER A 225 -20.31 -10.43 3.01
C SER A 225 -20.75 -9.27 3.88
N VAL A 226 -19.98 -8.18 3.92
CA VAL A 226 -20.27 -6.96 4.70
C VAL A 226 -21.65 -6.40 4.34
N LYS A 227 -21.99 -6.30 3.06
CA LYS A 227 -23.28 -5.77 2.58
C LYS A 227 -24.50 -6.62 2.97
N LYS A 228 -24.29 -7.84 3.45
CA LYS A 228 -25.37 -8.73 3.93
C LYS A 228 -25.61 -8.57 5.44
N ASN A 229 -24.72 -7.92 6.16
CA ASN A 229 -24.81 -7.72 7.58
C ASN A 229 -25.80 -6.59 7.94
N PRO A 230 -26.37 -6.56 9.14
CA PRO A 230 -27.15 -5.43 9.63
C PRO A 230 -26.29 -4.16 9.67
N ALA A 231 -26.90 -3.01 9.42
CA ALA A 231 -26.22 -1.73 9.58
C ALA A 231 -25.84 -1.49 11.05
N LEU A 232 -24.86 -0.62 11.27
CA LEU A 232 -24.61 -0.05 12.59
C LEU A 232 -25.85 0.71 13.07
N ASP A 233 -26.00 0.82 14.35
CA ASP A 233 -27.08 1.55 15.03
C ASP A 233 -26.71 3.00 15.41
N LYS A 234 -25.42 3.28 15.58
CA LYS A 234 -24.87 4.59 15.96
C LYS A 234 -23.68 4.97 15.07
N TYR A 235 -23.30 6.25 15.13
CA TYR A 235 -22.11 6.75 14.45
C TYR A 235 -20.87 6.38 15.25
N HIS A 236 -19.90 5.75 14.59
CA HIS A 236 -18.61 5.42 15.18
C HIS A 236 -17.52 6.27 14.55
N VAL A 237 -16.66 6.86 15.39
CA VAL A 237 -15.52 7.67 14.94
C VAL A 237 -14.23 7.05 15.47
N TYR A 238 -13.22 6.95 14.59
CA TYR A 238 -11.89 6.46 14.91
C TYR A 238 -10.86 7.49 14.49
N HIS A 239 -9.81 7.68 15.30
CA HIS A 239 -8.69 8.56 15.03
C HIS A 239 -7.39 7.79 15.03
N TYR A 240 -6.44 8.22 14.20
CA TYR A 240 -5.08 7.74 14.24
C TYR A 240 -4.12 8.80 13.68
N GLN A 241 -2.92 8.86 14.23
CA GLN A 241 -1.86 9.75 13.77
C GLN A 241 -0.58 8.95 13.56
N TYR A 242 0.06 9.15 12.41
CA TYR A 242 1.30 8.49 12.11
C TYR A 242 2.06 9.18 10.96
N LEU A 243 3.38 9.36 11.12
CA LEU A 243 4.25 10.01 10.13
C LEU A 243 3.72 11.38 9.68
N ASP A 244 3.31 12.21 10.63
CA ASP A 244 2.73 13.53 10.38
C ASP A 244 1.49 13.53 9.45
N ASN A 245 0.74 12.43 9.54
CA ASN A 245 -0.60 12.31 8.95
C ASN A 245 -1.63 12.14 10.05
N ILE A 246 -2.76 12.81 9.92
CA ILE A 246 -3.90 12.68 10.81
C ILE A 246 -5.03 12.01 10.04
N TYR A 247 -5.58 10.94 10.60
CA TYR A 247 -6.68 10.17 10.02
C TYR A 247 -7.91 10.24 10.91
N ALA A 248 -9.08 10.43 10.31
CA ALA A 248 -10.37 10.25 10.96
C ALA A 248 -11.26 9.37 10.10
N ALA A 249 -11.77 8.27 10.64
CA ALA A 249 -12.75 7.41 9.98
C ALA A 249 -14.09 7.54 10.67
N ILE A 250 -15.15 7.85 9.91
CA ILE A 250 -16.54 7.98 10.37
C ILE A 250 -17.34 6.84 9.74
N LEU A 251 -17.90 5.97 10.57
CA LEU A 251 -18.87 4.96 10.14
C LEU A 251 -20.28 5.48 10.41
N VAL A 252 -21.06 5.57 9.34
CA VAL A 252 -22.43 6.12 9.37
C VAL A 252 -23.42 4.95 9.38
N PRO A 253 -24.45 4.94 10.26
CA PRO A 253 -25.39 3.83 10.46
C PRO A 253 -26.38 3.73 9.28
N ARG A 254 -25.92 3.25 8.15
CA ARG A 254 -26.71 2.98 6.93
C ARG A 254 -26.01 1.94 6.06
N ASN A 255 -26.58 1.62 4.91
CA ASN A 255 -25.99 0.72 3.91
C ASN A 255 -24.61 1.20 3.47
N TRP A 256 -23.81 0.25 3.00
CA TRP A 256 -22.47 0.50 2.48
C TRP A 256 -22.44 1.64 1.46
N GLU A 257 -21.59 2.56 1.69
CA GLU A 257 -21.03 3.55 0.77
C GLU A 257 -19.61 3.84 1.23
N PHE A 258 -18.76 4.32 0.36
CA PHE A 258 -17.38 4.61 0.77
C PHE A 258 -16.86 5.89 0.13
N GLU A 259 -16.25 6.73 0.93
CA GLU A 259 -15.57 7.93 0.48
C GLU A 259 -14.21 8.06 1.18
N TRP A 260 -13.19 8.35 0.37
CA TRP A 260 -11.85 8.70 0.81
C TRP A 260 -11.53 10.11 0.37
N ILE A 261 -11.06 10.95 1.30
CA ILE A 261 -10.61 12.31 1.01
C ILE A 261 -9.29 12.56 1.73
N GLU A 262 -8.30 13.05 1.00
CA GLU A 262 -7.03 13.48 1.55
C GLU A 262 -6.72 14.92 1.21
N ALA A 263 -6.04 15.61 2.13
CA ALA A 263 -5.62 16.99 2.01
C ALA A 263 -4.12 17.10 2.19
N TRP A 264 -3.43 17.56 1.18
CA TRP A 264 -1.99 17.77 1.15
C TRP A 264 -1.69 19.24 1.47
N PHE A 265 -1.04 19.47 2.61
CA PHE A 265 -0.65 20.81 3.03
C PHE A 265 0.50 21.37 2.17
N PRO A 266 0.63 22.71 2.07
CA PRO A 266 1.76 23.36 1.42
C PRO A 266 3.10 22.82 1.94
N GLY A 267 4.07 22.59 1.03
CA GLY A 267 5.37 22.03 1.35
C GLY A 267 5.41 20.50 1.47
N THR A 268 4.29 19.81 1.27
CA THR A 268 4.24 18.35 1.12
C THR A 268 4.51 17.92 -0.32
N ALA A 269 4.78 16.64 -0.57
CA ALA A 269 5.19 16.12 -1.88
C ALA A 269 4.19 16.41 -3.02
N TRP A 270 2.89 16.42 -2.75
CA TRP A 270 1.85 16.67 -3.78
C TRP A 270 1.30 18.08 -3.74
N ASN A 271 1.91 18.96 -2.94
CA ASN A 271 1.55 20.38 -2.84
C ASN A 271 2.80 21.22 -2.47
N GLU A 272 3.88 21.05 -3.22
CA GLU A 272 5.18 21.62 -2.87
C GLU A 272 5.16 23.16 -2.90
N ASN A 273 4.54 23.74 -3.93
CA ASN A 273 4.52 25.18 -4.17
C ASN A 273 3.14 25.83 -3.92
N GLY A 274 2.19 25.08 -3.38
CA GLY A 274 0.86 25.61 -3.07
C GLY A 274 0.88 26.55 -1.87
N SER A 275 -0.10 27.44 -1.80
CA SER A 275 -0.33 28.34 -0.66
C SER A 275 -1.47 27.88 0.25
N VAL A 276 -2.28 26.93 -0.21
CA VAL A 276 -3.42 26.35 0.51
C VAL A 276 -3.40 24.82 0.39
N PRO A 277 -4.04 24.10 1.33
CA PRO A 277 -4.13 22.64 1.23
C PRO A 277 -4.84 22.19 -0.05
N ALA A 278 -4.25 21.21 -0.76
CA ALA A 278 -4.82 20.58 -1.94
C ALA A 278 -5.64 19.36 -1.52
N LEU A 279 -6.97 19.42 -1.75
CA LEU A 279 -7.88 18.33 -1.43
C LEU A 279 -8.14 17.49 -2.67
N MET A 280 -8.09 16.17 -2.49
CA MET A 280 -8.50 15.20 -3.49
C MET A 280 -9.25 14.04 -2.83
N GLY A 281 -10.23 13.49 -3.52
CA GLY A 281 -11.06 12.44 -2.97
C GLY A 281 -11.78 11.66 -4.06
N ASP A 282 -12.37 10.55 -3.67
CA ASP A 282 -13.24 9.75 -4.53
C ASP A 282 -14.25 8.99 -3.69
N HIS A 283 -15.38 8.68 -4.30
CA HIS A 283 -16.56 8.10 -3.66
C HIS A 283 -17.08 6.92 -4.46
N GLU A 284 -17.65 5.92 -3.79
CA GLU A 284 -18.43 4.87 -4.44
C GLU A 284 -19.78 4.67 -3.73
N PRO A 285 -20.87 4.52 -4.50
CA PRO A 285 -22.19 4.18 -3.97
C PRO A 285 -22.25 2.70 -3.55
N TYR A 286 -23.42 2.25 -3.10
CA TYR A 286 -23.66 0.86 -2.68
C TYR A 286 -23.28 -0.16 -3.76
N GLU A 287 -23.56 0.10 -5.02
CA GLU A 287 -23.26 -0.79 -6.15
C GLU A 287 -21.75 -0.97 -6.37
N GLY A 288 -20.95 -0.03 -5.88
CA GLY A 288 -19.50 0.04 -6.12
C GLY A 288 -19.16 0.93 -7.29
N ARG A 289 -17.95 0.81 -7.80
CA ARG A 289 -17.44 1.62 -8.89
C ARG A 289 -16.98 0.79 -10.08
N THR A 290 -17.09 1.35 -11.28
CA THR A 290 -16.64 0.76 -12.54
C THR A 290 -15.37 1.39 -13.10
N ARG A 291 -15.00 2.58 -12.62
CA ARG A 291 -13.79 3.32 -13.05
C ARG A 291 -12.72 3.29 -11.97
N TYR A 292 -11.46 3.45 -12.39
CA TYR A 292 -10.34 3.58 -11.46
C TYR A 292 -10.49 4.85 -10.61
N ALA A 293 -10.11 4.77 -9.32
CA ALA A 293 -10.21 5.91 -8.41
C ALA A 293 -9.23 7.00 -8.78
N SER A 294 -9.69 8.26 -8.80
CA SER A 294 -8.88 9.43 -9.15
C SER A 294 -7.67 9.62 -8.22
N VAL A 295 -7.82 9.26 -6.95
CA VAL A 295 -6.77 9.31 -5.91
C VAL A 295 -5.90 8.04 -5.87
N GLY A 296 -6.05 7.14 -6.84
CA GLY A 296 -5.17 5.99 -7.00
C GLY A 296 -5.19 4.97 -5.86
N GLY A 297 -4.03 4.43 -5.52
CA GLY A 297 -3.88 3.31 -4.59
C GLY A 297 -4.37 3.57 -3.17
N CYS A 298 -4.32 4.82 -2.68
CA CYS A 298 -4.78 5.18 -1.34
C CYS A 298 -6.26 4.86 -1.11
N TYR A 299 -7.09 5.06 -2.14
CA TYR A 299 -8.50 4.69 -2.11
C TYR A 299 -8.71 3.20 -1.84
N TYR A 300 -8.05 2.34 -2.61
CA TYR A 300 -8.21 0.88 -2.52
C TYR A 300 -7.67 0.31 -1.22
N SER A 301 -6.53 0.81 -0.75
CA SER A 301 -5.92 0.40 0.50
C SER A 301 -6.77 0.78 1.72
N THR A 302 -7.39 1.97 1.70
CA THR A 302 -8.32 2.42 2.74
C THR A 302 -9.61 1.61 2.71
N ARG A 303 -10.20 1.40 1.52
CA ARG A 303 -11.40 0.58 1.36
C ARG A 303 -11.21 -0.84 1.88
N LEU A 304 -10.01 -1.44 1.65
CA LEU A 304 -9.69 -2.75 2.20
C LEU A 304 -9.71 -2.72 3.75
N ALA A 305 -9.04 -1.75 4.37
CA ALA A 305 -8.99 -1.64 5.82
C ALA A 305 -10.39 -1.43 6.45
N VAL A 306 -11.24 -0.62 5.80
CA VAL A 306 -12.64 -0.41 6.22
C VAL A 306 -13.46 -1.71 6.08
N ALA A 307 -13.35 -2.40 4.93
CA ALA A 307 -14.07 -3.66 4.70
C ALA A 307 -13.67 -4.76 5.70
N GLU A 308 -12.37 -4.84 6.04
CA GLU A 308 -11.86 -5.73 7.10
C GLU A 308 -12.46 -5.40 8.47
N ALA A 309 -12.54 -4.11 8.82
CA ALA A 309 -13.11 -3.66 10.10
C ALA A 309 -14.58 -4.01 10.19
N LEU A 310 -15.38 -3.67 9.19
CA LEU A 310 -16.81 -3.98 9.13
C LEU A 310 -17.07 -5.49 9.12
N GLY A 311 -16.23 -6.26 8.42
CA GLY A 311 -16.28 -7.72 8.44
C GLY A 311 -16.08 -8.32 9.83
N ARG A 312 -15.09 -7.81 10.60
CA ARG A 312 -14.87 -8.23 12.00
C ARG A 312 -16.02 -7.84 12.92
N MET A 313 -16.63 -6.69 12.69
CA MET A 313 -17.79 -6.22 13.45
C MET A 313 -19.08 -6.97 13.11
N GLN A 314 -19.10 -7.73 12.00
CA GLN A 314 -20.31 -8.31 11.42
C GLN A 314 -21.41 -7.27 11.19
N LYS A 315 -21.02 -6.09 10.74
CA LYS A 315 -21.90 -4.94 10.47
C LYS A 315 -21.63 -4.38 9.09
N GLN A 316 -22.58 -3.62 8.54
CA GLN A 316 -22.33 -2.70 7.43
C GLN A 316 -22.50 -1.25 7.88
N ALA A 317 -21.87 -0.35 7.18
CA ALA A 317 -21.98 1.09 7.37
C ALA A 317 -21.56 1.81 6.10
N ALA A 318 -22.02 3.05 5.91
CA ALA A 318 -21.32 3.96 5.02
C ALA A 318 -20.09 4.49 5.76
N ALA A 319 -18.97 4.66 5.05
CA ALA A 319 -17.71 5.06 5.66
C ALA A 319 -17.10 6.27 4.92
N VAL A 320 -16.78 7.29 5.70
CA VAL A 320 -15.95 8.42 5.24
C VAL A 320 -14.62 8.35 5.97
N VAL A 321 -13.53 8.33 5.21
CA VAL A 321 -12.20 8.40 5.79
C VAL A 321 -11.50 9.66 5.29
N LEU A 322 -11.12 10.51 6.22
CA LEU A 322 -10.47 11.79 6.00
C LEU A 322 -9.00 11.68 6.43
N ARG A 323 -8.12 12.31 5.67
CA ARG A 323 -6.68 12.37 5.98
C ARG A 323 -6.14 13.78 5.75
N GLU A 324 -5.41 14.30 6.72
CA GLU A 324 -4.53 15.46 6.54
C GLU A 324 -3.08 14.99 6.48
N ILE A 325 -2.33 15.54 5.53
CA ILE A 325 -0.91 15.26 5.33
C ILE A 325 -0.13 16.55 5.56
N HIS A 326 0.67 16.56 6.62
CA HIS A 326 1.44 17.72 7.07
C HIS A 326 2.91 17.66 6.60
N PRO A 327 3.67 18.79 6.64
CA PRO A 327 5.02 18.89 6.08
C PRO A 327 6.06 17.94 6.69
N GLY A 328 5.83 17.41 7.90
CA GLY A 328 6.70 16.39 8.51
C GLY A 328 6.61 15.03 7.82
N TYR A 329 5.59 14.79 6.98
CA TYR A 329 5.59 13.67 6.04
C TYR A 329 6.48 14.00 4.84
N ILE A 330 7.78 14.05 5.10
CA ILE A 330 8.80 14.56 4.18
C ILE A 330 8.92 13.79 2.87
N LEU A 331 8.43 12.54 2.83
CA LEU A 331 8.53 11.67 1.67
C LEU A 331 7.39 10.65 1.67
N PRO A 332 6.65 10.49 0.54
CA PRO A 332 5.67 9.44 0.40
C PRO A 332 6.32 8.05 0.47
N VAL A 333 5.97 7.27 1.48
CA VAL A 333 6.54 5.92 1.68
C VAL A 333 5.70 4.81 1.04
N GLY A 334 4.57 5.16 0.44
CA GLY A 334 3.67 4.26 -0.28
C GLY A 334 2.31 4.05 0.39
N VAL A 335 1.39 3.47 -0.36
CA VAL A 335 -0.02 3.27 0.08
C VAL A 335 -0.17 2.31 1.26
N TRP A 336 0.86 1.51 1.57
CA TRP A 336 0.88 0.69 2.78
C TRP A 336 0.68 1.53 4.04
N ASN A 337 1.27 2.75 4.08
CA ASN A 337 1.11 3.67 5.22
C ASN A 337 -0.37 3.98 5.48
N VAL A 338 -1.12 4.24 4.42
CA VAL A 338 -2.56 4.50 4.51
C VAL A 338 -3.29 3.26 5.01
N ARG A 339 -3.03 2.09 4.43
CA ARG A 339 -3.68 0.82 4.83
C ARG A 339 -3.42 0.49 6.29
N GLU A 340 -2.16 0.52 6.73
CA GLU A 340 -1.81 0.14 8.09
C GLU A 340 -2.26 1.18 9.12
N SER A 341 -2.24 2.48 8.79
CA SER A 341 -2.76 3.54 9.66
C SER A 341 -4.26 3.41 9.87
N VAL A 342 -5.03 3.16 8.81
CA VAL A 342 -6.48 2.97 8.93
C VAL A 342 -6.81 1.64 9.64
N ARG A 343 -6.05 0.57 9.40
CA ARG A 343 -6.15 -0.68 10.19
C ARG A 343 -5.89 -0.43 11.67
N ALA A 344 -4.87 0.40 11.99
CA ALA A 344 -4.55 0.76 13.37
C ALA A 344 -5.67 1.58 14.02
N ALA A 345 -6.25 2.55 13.31
CA ALA A 345 -7.42 3.27 13.77
C ALA A 345 -8.55 2.30 14.19
N PHE A 346 -8.89 1.35 13.34
CA PHE A 346 -9.95 0.36 13.62
C PHE A 346 -9.59 -0.72 14.67
N ARG A 347 -8.37 -0.73 15.20
CA ARG A 347 -7.98 -1.54 16.36
C ARG A 347 -8.21 -0.83 17.68
N THR A 348 -8.45 0.47 17.66
CA THR A 348 -8.83 1.25 18.86
C THR A 348 -10.33 1.12 19.12
N SER A 349 -10.75 1.47 20.34
CA SER A 349 -12.17 1.60 20.64
C SER A 349 -12.78 2.81 19.92
N PRO A 350 -13.98 2.69 19.32
CA PRO A 350 -14.65 3.81 18.69
C PRO A 350 -15.14 4.83 19.72
N PHE A 351 -15.18 6.09 19.30
CA PHE A 351 -16.04 7.10 19.93
C PHE A 351 -17.42 7.00 19.28
N ILE A 352 -18.47 6.84 20.10
CA ILE A 352 -19.83 6.56 19.62
C ILE A 352 -20.71 7.78 19.85
N PHE A 353 -21.52 8.13 18.84
CA PHE A 353 -22.39 9.29 18.86
C PHE A 353 -23.79 8.94 18.34
N ASP A 354 -24.78 9.69 18.83
CA ASP A 354 -26.18 9.52 18.42
C ASP A 354 -26.51 10.32 17.15
N THR A 355 -25.75 11.39 16.87
CA THR A 355 -25.97 12.26 15.70
C THR A 355 -24.74 12.39 14.83
N PHE A 356 -24.96 12.57 13.52
CA PHE A 356 -23.86 12.82 12.59
C PHE A 356 -23.10 14.10 12.93
N GLN A 357 -23.81 15.15 13.35
CA GLN A 357 -23.20 16.42 13.70
C GLN A 357 -22.15 16.28 14.80
N GLN A 358 -22.49 15.55 15.89
CA GLN A 358 -21.55 15.28 16.99
C GLN A 358 -20.36 14.44 16.51
N ALA A 359 -20.63 13.38 15.73
CA ALA A 359 -19.60 12.50 15.17
C ALA A 359 -18.64 13.28 14.25
N PHE A 360 -19.16 14.10 13.36
CA PHE A 360 -18.36 14.88 12.43
C PHE A 360 -17.56 16.01 13.13
N GLN A 361 -18.18 16.70 14.10
CA GLN A 361 -17.47 17.68 14.93
C GLN A 361 -16.28 17.02 15.65
N PHE A 362 -16.51 15.85 16.25
CA PHE A 362 -15.45 15.11 16.92
C PHE A 362 -14.39 14.59 15.94
N ALA A 363 -14.78 14.10 14.78
CA ALA A 363 -13.86 13.63 13.75
C ALA A 363 -12.88 14.72 13.30
N CYS A 364 -13.34 15.97 13.27
CA CYS A 364 -12.53 17.11 12.85
C CYS A 364 -11.77 17.81 14.00
N LYS A 365 -11.80 17.28 15.23
CA LYS A 365 -11.24 17.99 16.41
C LYS A 365 -9.73 18.25 16.31
N ASP A 366 -8.99 17.35 15.66
CA ASP A 366 -7.54 17.43 15.54
C ASP A 366 -7.11 17.94 14.14
N PHE A 367 -8.08 18.23 13.25
CA PHE A 367 -7.81 18.71 11.91
C PHE A 367 -7.60 20.23 11.89
N VAL A 368 -6.65 20.68 11.05
CA VAL A 368 -6.38 22.08 10.78
C VAL A 368 -7.38 22.65 9.76
N ILE A 369 -7.82 21.80 8.82
CA ILE A 369 -8.78 22.21 7.78
C ILE A 369 -10.16 22.40 8.40
N PRO A 370 -10.81 23.57 8.16
CA PRO A 370 -12.15 23.83 8.68
C PRO A 370 -13.20 22.84 8.18
N GLN A 371 -14.14 22.47 9.04
CA GLN A 371 -15.24 21.55 8.70
C GLN A 371 -15.98 21.91 7.41
N LYS A 372 -16.20 23.22 7.16
CA LYS A 372 -16.84 23.73 5.93
C LYS A 372 -16.12 23.27 4.65
N THR A 373 -14.81 23.13 4.71
CA THR A 373 -14.00 22.68 3.57
C THR A 373 -14.22 21.19 3.31
N TRP A 374 -14.25 20.37 4.35
CA TRP A 374 -14.57 18.95 4.23
C TRP A 374 -15.99 18.73 3.69
N ILE A 375 -16.98 19.45 4.24
CA ILE A 375 -18.37 19.40 3.77
C ILE A 375 -18.45 19.71 2.27
N ARG A 376 -17.78 20.77 1.81
CA ARG A 376 -17.80 21.17 0.39
C ARG A 376 -17.21 20.11 -0.55
N ASN A 377 -16.22 19.36 -0.08
CA ASN A 377 -15.48 18.40 -0.90
C ASN A 377 -15.92 16.94 -0.72
N SER A 378 -16.87 16.65 0.17
CA SER A 378 -17.40 15.30 0.41
C SER A 378 -18.83 15.18 -0.11
N ALA A 379 -19.07 14.15 -0.91
CA ALA A 379 -20.42 13.81 -1.35
C ALA A 379 -21.23 13.19 -0.18
N LEU A 380 -20.61 12.24 0.55
CA LEU A 380 -21.28 11.51 1.62
C LEU A 380 -21.60 12.40 2.82
N ILE A 381 -20.68 13.30 3.23
CA ILE A 381 -20.93 14.26 4.33
C ILE A 381 -22.05 15.22 3.94
N ARG A 382 -22.05 15.76 2.73
CA ARG A 382 -23.14 16.62 2.27
C ARG A 382 -24.48 15.90 2.28
N ASN A 383 -24.54 14.69 1.76
CA ASN A 383 -25.77 13.90 1.75
C ASN A 383 -26.27 13.66 3.19
N GLU A 384 -25.39 13.33 4.13
CA GLU A 384 -25.76 13.07 5.51
C GLU A 384 -26.27 14.33 6.26
N ILE A 385 -25.72 15.51 5.93
CA ILE A 385 -26.12 16.80 6.54
C ILE A 385 -27.40 17.34 5.91
N PHE A 386 -27.54 17.29 4.59
CA PHE A 386 -28.58 18.04 3.86
C PHE A 386 -29.72 17.15 3.36
N GLN A 387 -29.54 15.84 3.24
CA GLN A 387 -30.58 14.95 2.76
C GLN A 387 -31.49 14.52 3.91
N ARG A 388 -32.76 14.97 3.88
CA ARG A 388 -33.77 14.49 4.84
C ARG A 388 -34.11 13.04 4.57
N ARG A 389 -34.06 12.19 5.60
CA ARG A 389 -34.49 10.79 5.51
C ARG A 389 -36.00 10.70 5.39
N LEU A 390 -36.52 9.78 4.58
CA LEU A 390 -37.96 9.50 4.49
C LEU A 390 -38.61 9.22 5.85
N SER A 391 -37.91 8.58 6.77
CA SER A 391 -38.36 8.36 8.15
C SER A 391 -38.64 9.65 8.93
N GLN A 392 -38.07 10.79 8.56
CA GLN A 392 -38.35 12.11 9.15
C GLN A 392 -39.65 12.72 8.64
N TYR A 393 -40.22 12.23 7.54
CA TYR A 393 -41.52 12.64 7.02
C TYR A 393 -42.67 11.77 7.52
N CYS A 394 -42.37 10.56 8.05
CA CYS A 394 -43.40 9.64 8.59
C CYS A 394 -43.62 9.78 10.11
N ALA A 395 -42.91 10.72 10.76
CA ALA A 395 -42.99 10.97 12.21
C ALA A 395 -43.88 12.17 12.59
N ASN A 396 -44.72 12.68 11.66
CA ASN A 396 -45.74 13.71 11.93
C ASN A 396 -47.14 13.12 11.77
#